data_0c44f27ae70ae8bf619eb26f35eacce2
#
_entry.id   0c44f27ae70ae8bf619eb26f35eacce2
#
_cell.length_a   1.000
_cell.length_b   1.000
_cell.length_c   1.000
_cell.angle_alpha   90.00
_cell.angle_beta   90.00
_cell.angle_gamma   90.00
#
_symmetry.space_group_name_H-M   'P 1'
#
loop_
_entity.id
_entity.type
_entity.pdbx_description
1 polymer ?
#
loop_
_entity_poly.entity_id
_entity_poly.type
_entity_poly.pdbx_seq_one_letter_code
_entity_poly.pdbx_strand_id
1 'polypeptide(L)'
;MTRRPIDPYAIEIPQKSGLLPCLFIPVAARDIQAIETYAGKIIAELAGGTPSNALLVEAHEPDKADARLPIWEHPKASVLHYPTQVWVHVDYRAYRRAYTRAFPDVNLTGLVLDHVMNRRVARLKRFTYLRIVPISRGANSSHGSLSEDWGVKYHSTPKMKEINRASQATIQYADLSDIVKMLNMQGGGSLMDNVNEAQSLVALPKNI
;
A
#
# COMPACT_ATOMS: atom_id res chain seq x y z
N MET A 1 -0.79 -23.56 8.12
CA MET A 1 -0.94 -22.21 7.54
C MET A 1 0.38 -21.83 6.94
N THR A 2 0.42 -21.62 5.65
CA THR A 2 1.63 -21.22 4.93
C THR A 2 1.90 -19.74 5.23
N ARG A 3 3.10 -19.45 5.72
CA ARG A 3 3.57 -18.09 5.95
C ARG A 3 3.51 -17.32 4.63
N ARG A 4 3.03 -16.06 4.66
CA ARG A 4 3.04 -15.19 3.48
C ARG A 4 4.45 -15.12 2.90
N PRO A 5 4.66 -15.40 1.61
CA PRO A 5 5.97 -15.24 1.00
C PRO A 5 6.35 -13.75 0.97
N ILE A 6 7.61 -13.46 1.19
CA ILE A 6 8.16 -12.10 1.17
C ILE A 6 9.08 -11.99 -0.03
N ASP A 7 8.91 -10.95 -0.84
CA ASP A 7 9.82 -10.63 -1.93
C ASP A 7 11.16 -10.14 -1.37
N PRO A 8 12.26 -10.89 -1.51
CA PRO A 8 13.55 -10.52 -0.95
C PRO A 8 14.11 -9.22 -1.56
N TYR A 9 13.80 -8.95 -2.82
CA TYR A 9 14.25 -7.75 -3.49
C TYR A 9 13.50 -6.50 -3.03
N ALA A 10 12.24 -6.65 -2.58
CA ALA A 10 11.45 -5.53 -2.06
C ALA A 10 11.95 -5.03 -0.70
N ILE A 11 12.70 -5.85 0.04
CA ILE A 11 13.25 -5.50 1.35
C ILE A 11 14.73 -5.16 1.32
N GLU A 12 15.43 -5.42 0.22
CA GLU A 12 16.89 -5.22 0.13
C GLU A 12 17.31 -3.77 0.38
N ILE A 13 16.66 -2.79 -0.24
CA ILE A 13 16.97 -1.37 -0.08
C ILE A 13 16.57 -0.86 1.30
N PRO A 14 15.33 -1.10 1.77
CA PRO A 14 14.95 -0.78 3.15
C PRO A 14 15.88 -1.41 4.19
N GLN A 15 16.29 -2.67 3.99
CA GLN A 15 17.20 -3.38 4.88
C GLN A 15 18.56 -2.70 4.98
N LYS A 16 19.15 -2.33 3.85
CA LYS A 16 20.43 -1.61 3.78
C LYS A 16 20.36 -0.21 4.41
N SER A 17 19.16 0.40 4.42
CA SER A 17 18.94 1.72 4.99
C SER A 17 18.52 1.68 6.47
N GLY A 18 18.33 0.50 7.06
CA GLY A 18 17.78 0.36 8.41
C GLY A 18 16.29 0.75 8.53
N LEU A 19 15.59 0.87 7.40
CA LEU A 19 14.19 1.30 7.29
C LEU A 19 13.28 0.12 6.93
N LEU A 20 13.50 -1.05 7.53
CA LEU A 20 12.66 -2.21 7.29
C LEU A 20 11.18 -1.86 7.52
N PRO A 21 10.29 -2.16 6.57
CA PRO A 21 8.88 -2.12 6.85
C PRO A 21 8.60 -3.15 7.96
N CYS A 22 8.12 -2.68 9.10
CA CYS A 22 7.73 -3.57 10.21
C CYS A 22 6.54 -4.44 9.84
N LEU A 23 5.77 -4.02 8.81
CA LEU A 23 4.61 -4.70 8.27
C LEU A 23 4.82 -4.98 6.79
N PHE A 24 4.72 -6.25 6.39
CA PHE A 24 4.79 -6.64 4.99
C PHE A 24 3.41 -6.56 4.33
N ILE A 25 2.84 -5.35 4.27
CA ILE A 25 1.55 -5.08 3.65
C ILE A 25 1.75 -4.70 2.18
N PRO A 26 1.35 -5.53 1.22
CA PRO A 26 1.49 -5.21 -0.19
C PRO A 26 0.59 -4.04 -0.60
N VAL A 27 1.16 -3.06 -1.32
CA VAL A 27 0.43 -1.85 -1.78
C VAL A 27 0.56 -1.61 -3.27
N ALA A 28 1.62 -2.13 -3.91
CA ALA A 28 1.80 -2.08 -5.35
C ALA A 28 2.49 -3.34 -5.86
N ALA A 29 2.20 -3.74 -7.10
CA ALA A 29 2.77 -4.91 -7.75
C ALA A 29 3.20 -4.60 -9.18
N ARG A 30 4.24 -5.27 -9.67
CA ARG A 30 4.74 -5.12 -11.03
C ARG A 30 3.80 -5.73 -12.06
N ASP A 31 3.17 -6.84 -11.71
CA ASP A 31 2.27 -7.60 -12.58
C ASP A 31 1.28 -8.44 -11.76
N ILE A 32 0.42 -9.16 -12.46
CA ILE A 32 -0.60 -10.04 -11.89
C ILE A 32 0.05 -11.18 -11.10
N GLN A 33 1.13 -11.76 -11.58
CA GLN A 33 1.81 -12.86 -10.90
C GLN A 33 2.40 -12.42 -9.56
N ALA A 34 2.92 -11.20 -9.46
CA ALA A 34 3.37 -10.66 -8.18
C ALA A 34 2.22 -10.48 -7.19
N ILE A 35 1.01 -10.10 -7.66
CA ILE A 35 -0.18 -10.06 -6.81
C ILE A 35 -0.48 -11.46 -6.27
N GLU A 36 -0.56 -12.48 -7.13
CA GLU A 36 -0.87 -13.86 -6.73
C GLU A 36 0.17 -14.44 -5.77
N THR A 37 1.44 -14.10 -5.98
CA THR A 37 2.52 -14.60 -5.14
C THR A 37 2.54 -13.94 -3.77
N TYR A 38 2.41 -12.62 -3.69
CA TYR A 38 2.72 -11.87 -2.47
C TYR A 38 1.52 -11.19 -1.80
N ALA A 39 0.45 -10.88 -2.55
CA ALA A 39 -0.72 -10.22 -2.00
C ALA A 39 -1.87 -11.18 -1.68
N GLY A 40 -2.19 -12.09 -2.57
CA GLY A 40 -3.28 -13.04 -2.37
C GLY A 40 -3.79 -13.68 -3.66
N LYS A 41 -4.80 -14.52 -3.53
CA LYS A 41 -5.46 -15.20 -4.65
C LYS A 41 -6.39 -14.26 -5.39
N ILE A 42 -6.28 -14.20 -6.71
CA ILE A 42 -7.25 -13.49 -7.55
C ILE A 42 -8.53 -14.31 -7.61
N ILE A 43 -9.64 -13.74 -7.15
CA ILE A 43 -10.95 -14.40 -7.08
C ILE A 43 -11.94 -13.86 -8.11
N ALA A 44 -11.71 -12.68 -8.66
CA ALA A 44 -12.52 -12.14 -9.75
C ALA A 44 -11.78 -11.06 -10.54
N GLU A 45 -12.16 -10.92 -11.80
CA GLU A 45 -11.85 -9.78 -12.66
C GLU A 45 -12.98 -8.75 -12.57
N LEU A 46 -12.68 -7.57 -12.07
CA LEU A 46 -13.65 -6.47 -11.90
C LEU A 46 -13.78 -5.60 -13.15
N ALA A 47 -12.72 -5.54 -13.95
CA ALA A 47 -12.70 -4.85 -15.23
C ALA A 47 -11.67 -5.47 -16.16
N GLY A 48 -12.16 -5.90 -17.33
CA GLY A 48 -11.36 -6.54 -18.38
C GLY A 48 -10.31 -5.62 -18.99
N GLY A 49 -9.44 -6.23 -19.76
CA GLY A 49 -8.33 -5.59 -20.48
C GLY A 49 -7.23 -6.62 -20.74
N THR A 50 -6.16 -6.20 -21.42
CA THR A 50 -4.98 -7.05 -21.62
C THR A 50 -3.74 -6.23 -21.28
N PRO A 51 -3.23 -6.34 -20.04
CA PRO A 51 -3.75 -7.15 -18.90
C PRO A 51 -5.02 -6.56 -18.26
N SER A 52 -5.69 -7.33 -17.41
CA SER A 52 -6.92 -6.94 -16.70
C SER A 52 -6.76 -5.61 -15.96
N ASN A 53 -7.75 -4.72 -16.10
CA ASN A 53 -7.68 -3.37 -15.53
C ASN A 53 -7.95 -3.32 -14.01
N ALA A 54 -8.76 -4.24 -13.48
CA ALA A 54 -9.06 -4.29 -12.05
C ALA A 54 -9.36 -5.72 -11.60
N LEU A 55 -8.85 -6.07 -10.44
CA LEU A 55 -8.88 -7.40 -9.86
C LEU A 55 -9.41 -7.35 -8.43
N LEU A 56 -10.18 -8.39 -8.06
CA LEU A 56 -10.56 -8.69 -6.69
C LEU A 56 -9.64 -9.78 -6.16
N VAL A 57 -8.99 -9.52 -5.05
CA VAL A 57 -7.96 -10.37 -4.46
C VAL A 57 -8.36 -10.77 -3.06
N GLU A 58 -8.42 -12.07 -2.79
CA GLU A 58 -8.49 -12.62 -1.44
C GLU A 58 -7.07 -12.61 -0.86
N ALA A 59 -6.84 -11.75 0.12
CA ALA A 59 -5.50 -11.49 0.64
C ALA A 59 -4.94 -12.70 1.41
N HIS A 60 -3.64 -12.94 1.28
CA HIS A 60 -2.94 -13.84 2.20
C HIS A 60 -3.06 -13.33 3.63
N GLU A 61 -3.18 -14.24 4.58
CA GLU A 61 -3.21 -13.86 6.00
C GLU A 61 -1.92 -13.12 6.41
N PRO A 62 -2.01 -12.10 7.27
CA PRO A 62 -0.83 -11.42 7.80
C PRO A 62 0.03 -12.38 8.60
N ASP A 63 1.33 -12.09 8.68
CA ASP A 63 2.21 -12.84 9.57
C ASP A 63 1.76 -12.62 11.02
N LYS A 64 1.56 -13.70 11.77
CA LYS A 64 1.17 -13.63 13.20
C LYS A 64 2.24 -12.96 14.07
N ALA A 65 3.49 -12.89 13.61
CA ALA A 65 4.53 -12.11 14.27
C ALA A 65 4.19 -10.61 14.30
N ASP A 66 3.54 -10.12 13.23
CA ASP A 66 3.06 -8.74 13.15
C ASP A 66 1.88 -8.48 14.09
N ALA A 67 1.12 -9.51 14.48
CA ALA A 67 -0.05 -9.38 15.35
C ALA A 67 0.27 -8.92 16.78
N ARG A 68 1.55 -8.88 17.16
CA ARG A 68 2.00 -8.40 18.48
C ARG A 68 2.28 -6.90 18.52
N LEU A 69 2.24 -6.22 17.37
CA LEU A 69 2.52 -4.79 17.31
C LEU A 69 1.30 -3.98 17.74
N PRO A 70 1.49 -2.85 18.46
CA PRO A 70 0.40 -1.99 18.92
C PRO A 70 -0.52 -1.49 17.80
N ILE A 71 -0.01 -1.41 16.57
CA ILE A 71 -0.79 -0.99 15.40
C ILE A 71 -2.06 -1.84 15.19
N TRP A 72 -2.05 -3.11 15.57
CA TRP A 72 -3.20 -3.99 15.44
C TRP A 72 -4.31 -3.71 16.46
N GLU A 73 -4.01 -2.94 17.50
CA GLU A 73 -4.99 -2.43 18.47
C GLU A 73 -5.67 -1.15 17.99
N HIS A 74 -5.13 -0.52 16.92
CA HIS A 74 -5.72 0.69 16.38
C HIS A 74 -7.11 0.40 15.79
N PRO A 75 -8.16 1.24 16.08
CA PRO A 75 -9.54 0.98 15.64
C PRO A 75 -9.72 0.78 14.14
N LYS A 76 -8.83 1.31 13.32
CA LYS A 76 -8.85 1.18 11.86
C LYS A 76 -7.82 0.19 11.31
N ALA A 77 -7.21 -0.63 12.15
CA ALA A 77 -6.19 -1.58 11.71
C ALA A 77 -6.68 -2.57 10.64
N SER A 78 -7.98 -2.89 10.63
CA SER A 78 -8.58 -3.76 9.62
C SER A 78 -8.33 -3.29 8.19
N VAL A 79 -8.17 -1.98 7.95
CA VAL A 79 -7.88 -1.45 6.61
C VAL A 79 -6.50 -1.84 6.11
N LEU A 80 -5.54 -2.05 7.01
CA LEU A 80 -4.19 -2.51 6.68
C LEU A 80 -4.25 -3.90 6.05
N HIS A 81 -5.17 -4.73 6.53
CA HIS A 81 -5.32 -6.10 6.09
C HIS A 81 -6.79 -6.47 5.86
N TYR A 82 -7.44 -5.84 4.90
CA TYR A 82 -8.73 -6.34 4.44
C TYR A 82 -8.56 -7.73 3.85
N PRO A 83 -9.42 -8.69 4.24
CA PRO A 83 -9.38 -10.05 3.68
C PRO A 83 -9.63 -10.05 2.16
N THR A 84 -10.38 -9.05 1.68
CA THR A 84 -10.64 -8.88 0.25
C THR A 84 -10.21 -7.49 -0.19
N GLN A 85 -9.40 -7.41 -1.25
CA GLN A 85 -8.75 -6.21 -1.71
C GLN A 85 -9.03 -5.95 -3.19
N VAL A 86 -9.16 -4.68 -3.57
CA VAL A 86 -9.24 -4.29 -4.98
C VAL A 86 -7.89 -3.76 -5.43
N TRP A 87 -7.37 -4.37 -6.49
CA TRP A 87 -6.14 -3.98 -7.17
C TRP A 87 -6.46 -3.46 -8.56
N VAL A 88 -5.88 -2.35 -8.95
CA VAL A 88 -6.18 -1.71 -10.24
C VAL A 88 -4.90 -1.39 -11.01
N HIS A 89 -5.00 -1.52 -12.34
CA HIS A 89 -3.91 -1.08 -13.22
C HIS A 89 -3.68 0.43 -13.05
N VAL A 90 -2.43 0.85 -13.04
CA VAL A 90 -2.00 2.23 -12.76
C VAL A 90 -2.61 3.27 -13.71
N ASP A 91 -3.00 2.86 -14.92
CA ASP A 91 -3.63 3.72 -15.92
C ASP A 91 -5.16 3.64 -15.92
N TYR A 92 -5.74 2.72 -15.14
CA TYR A 92 -7.18 2.53 -15.09
C TYR A 92 -7.86 3.66 -14.32
N ARG A 93 -8.70 4.44 -15.01
CA ARG A 93 -9.36 5.62 -14.43
C ARG A 93 -10.69 5.32 -13.75
N ALA A 94 -11.38 4.26 -14.17
CA ALA A 94 -12.70 3.91 -13.64
C ALA A 94 -12.64 3.03 -12.37
N TYR A 95 -11.57 3.15 -11.58
CA TYR A 95 -11.34 2.33 -10.38
C TYR A 95 -12.45 2.44 -9.32
N ARG A 96 -13.16 3.59 -9.25
CA ARG A 96 -14.33 3.74 -8.38
C ARG A 96 -15.44 2.75 -8.74
N ARG A 97 -15.70 2.57 -10.05
CA ARG A 97 -16.71 1.61 -10.53
C ARG A 97 -16.30 0.18 -10.20
N ALA A 98 -15.01 -0.15 -10.34
CA ALA A 98 -14.50 -1.47 -9.96
C ALA A 98 -14.67 -1.73 -8.47
N TYR A 99 -14.34 -0.75 -7.62
CA TYR A 99 -14.52 -0.88 -6.18
C TYR A 99 -15.98 -1.07 -5.76
N THR A 100 -16.90 -0.25 -6.31
CA THR A 100 -18.35 -0.39 -6.03
C THR A 100 -18.89 -1.73 -6.53
N ARG A 101 -18.36 -2.26 -7.63
CA ARG A 101 -18.73 -3.62 -8.11
C ARG A 101 -18.27 -4.70 -7.14
N ALA A 102 -17.08 -4.56 -6.55
CA ALA A 102 -16.54 -5.49 -5.56
C ALA A 102 -17.30 -5.44 -4.23
N PHE A 103 -17.73 -4.25 -3.85
CA PHE A 103 -18.34 -3.98 -2.54
C PHE A 103 -19.61 -3.12 -2.70
N PRO A 104 -20.72 -3.71 -3.21
CA PRO A 104 -21.93 -2.95 -3.51
C PRO A 104 -22.59 -2.34 -2.27
N ASP A 105 -22.44 -2.98 -1.11
CA ASP A 105 -23.09 -2.58 0.15
C ASP A 105 -22.21 -1.64 1.00
N VAL A 106 -21.00 -1.31 0.54
CA VAL A 106 -20.10 -0.43 1.31
C VAL A 106 -20.54 1.02 1.20
N ASN A 107 -20.83 1.63 2.35
CA ASN A 107 -21.11 3.05 2.41
C ASN A 107 -19.83 3.89 2.30
N LEU A 108 -19.68 4.59 1.18
CA LEU A 108 -18.54 5.48 0.91
C LEU A 108 -18.85 6.96 1.22
N THR A 109 -19.93 7.26 1.94
CA THR A 109 -20.27 8.65 2.31
C THR A 109 -19.14 9.26 3.15
N GLY A 110 -18.65 10.42 2.74
CA GLY A 110 -17.52 11.10 3.41
C GLY A 110 -16.13 10.51 3.12
N LEU A 111 -16.07 9.39 2.38
CA LEU A 111 -14.82 8.75 1.98
C LEU A 111 -14.47 9.04 0.52
N VAL A 112 -13.20 8.95 0.22
CA VAL A 112 -12.67 8.92 -1.15
C VAL A 112 -11.91 7.61 -1.34
N LEU A 113 -12.02 7.05 -2.53
CA LEU A 113 -11.19 5.91 -2.92
C LEU A 113 -9.87 6.43 -3.44
N ASP A 114 -8.80 5.95 -2.87
CA ASP A 114 -7.46 6.37 -3.23
C ASP A 114 -6.50 5.19 -3.41
N HIS A 115 -5.48 5.41 -4.24
CA HIS A 115 -4.39 4.46 -4.41
C HIS A 115 -3.47 4.58 -3.20
N VAL A 116 -3.15 3.48 -2.54
CA VAL A 116 -2.25 3.52 -1.38
C VAL A 116 -0.93 4.17 -1.79
N MET A 117 -0.31 3.67 -2.84
CA MET A 117 0.85 4.30 -3.44
C MET A 117 0.45 5.30 -4.53
N ASN A 118 1.12 6.46 -4.58
CA ASN A 118 0.91 7.44 -5.66
C ASN A 118 1.20 6.84 -7.04
N ARG A 119 0.28 7.02 -8.01
CA ARG A 119 0.39 6.48 -9.37
C ARG A 119 1.63 6.94 -10.13
N ARG A 120 2.08 8.20 -9.92
CA ARG A 120 3.29 8.74 -10.58
C ARG A 120 4.53 8.06 -10.04
N VAL A 121 4.62 7.88 -8.72
CA VAL A 121 5.70 7.16 -8.06
C VAL A 121 5.72 5.69 -8.50
N ALA A 122 4.55 5.04 -8.55
CA ALA A 122 4.43 3.66 -9.02
C ALA A 122 5.01 3.47 -10.42
N ARG A 123 4.66 4.36 -11.37
CA ARG A 123 5.24 4.31 -12.74
C ARG A 123 6.75 4.50 -12.74
N LEU A 124 7.28 5.42 -11.93
CA LEU A 124 8.73 5.63 -11.81
C LEU A 124 9.45 4.39 -11.25
N LYS A 125 8.76 3.64 -10.39
CA LYS A 125 9.24 2.37 -9.80
C LYS A 125 8.85 1.14 -10.63
N ARG A 126 8.14 1.32 -11.74
CA ARG A 126 7.72 0.25 -12.67
C ARG A 126 6.69 -0.71 -12.09
N PHE A 127 5.86 -0.25 -11.14
CA PHE A 127 4.69 -0.99 -10.70
C PHE A 127 3.48 -0.63 -11.58
N THR A 128 2.72 -1.66 -11.97
CA THR A 128 1.57 -1.51 -12.85
C THR A 128 0.24 -1.71 -12.14
N TYR A 129 0.24 -2.37 -10.99
CA TYR A 129 -0.96 -2.57 -10.17
C TYR A 129 -0.82 -1.90 -8.81
N LEU A 130 -1.91 -1.28 -8.37
CA LEU A 130 -1.99 -0.55 -7.11
C LEU A 130 -3.20 -1.00 -6.32
N ARG A 131 -3.01 -1.23 -5.03
CA ARG A 131 -4.11 -1.42 -4.09
C ARG A 131 -4.83 -0.10 -3.88
N ILE A 132 -6.17 -0.14 -3.87
CA ILE A 132 -7.02 1.00 -3.53
C ILE A 132 -7.74 0.76 -2.21
N VAL A 133 -7.92 1.84 -1.45
CA VAL A 133 -8.59 1.82 -0.14
C VAL A 133 -9.50 3.03 0.01
N PRO A 134 -10.60 2.90 0.78
CA PRO A 134 -11.41 4.05 1.18
C PRO A 134 -10.69 4.81 2.31
N ILE A 135 -10.49 6.10 2.12
CA ILE A 135 -9.90 7.01 3.11
C ILE A 135 -10.75 8.26 3.28
N SER A 136 -10.62 8.96 4.38
CA SER A 136 -11.30 10.24 4.56
C SER A 136 -10.71 11.31 3.64
N ARG A 137 -11.53 12.32 3.30
CA ARG A 137 -11.06 13.45 2.48
C ARG A 137 -9.94 14.22 3.18
N GLY A 138 -10.01 14.35 4.52
CA GLY A 138 -8.98 15.01 5.30
C GLY A 138 -7.63 14.31 5.21
N ALA A 139 -7.59 12.97 5.39
CA ALA A 139 -6.37 12.19 5.23
C ALA A 139 -5.80 12.32 3.81
N ASN A 140 -6.66 12.23 2.78
CA ASN A 140 -6.23 12.39 1.40
C ASN A 140 -5.59 13.74 1.12
N SER A 141 -6.19 14.83 1.62
CA SER A 141 -5.69 16.18 1.41
C SER A 141 -4.37 16.44 2.16
N SER A 142 -4.23 15.91 3.38
CA SER A 142 -3.02 16.08 4.20
C SER A 142 -1.81 15.37 3.59
N HIS A 143 -2.02 14.23 2.94
CA HIS A 143 -0.95 13.43 2.34
C HIS A 143 -0.64 13.84 0.89
N GLY A 144 -1.65 14.32 0.14
CA GLY A 144 -1.50 14.60 -1.29
C GLY A 144 -0.51 15.70 -1.63
N SER A 145 -0.47 16.79 -0.83
CA SER A 145 0.35 17.95 -1.14
C SER A 145 1.82 17.85 -0.69
N LEU A 146 2.11 17.09 0.37
CA LEU A 146 3.46 17.06 0.96
C LEU A 146 4.23 15.78 0.61
N SER A 147 3.67 14.61 0.88
CA SER A 147 4.39 13.34 0.67
C SER A 147 4.42 12.92 -0.80
N GLU A 148 3.33 13.15 -1.55
CA GLU A 148 3.23 12.71 -2.94
C GLU A 148 4.14 13.51 -3.88
N ASP A 149 4.16 14.84 -3.76
CA ASP A 149 5.05 15.69 -4.56
C ASP A 149 6.51 15.44 -4.24
N TRP A 150 6.83 15.24 -2.96
CA TRP A 150 8.19 14.90 -2.55
C TRP A 150 8.62 13.53 -3.10
N GLY A 151 7.76 12.51 -3.00
CA GLY A 151 8.03 11.20 -3.56
C GLY A 151 8.27 11.23 -5.06
N VAL A 152 7.47 11.99 -5.81
CA VAL A 152 7.66 12.16 -7.26
C VAL A 152 8.99 12.86 -7.57
N LYS A 153 9.31 13.95 -6.87
CA LYS A 153 10.59 14.66 -7.04
C LYS A 153 11.77 13.75 -6.75
N TYR A 154 11.74 13.02 -5.63
CA TYR A 154 12.80 12.10 -5.22
C TYR A 154 13.04 10.99 -6.25
N HIS A 155 11.98 10.27 -6.64
CA HIS A 155 12.10 9.18 -7.62
C HIS A 155 12.35 9.66 -9.07
N SER A 156 12.20 10.95 -9.35
CA SER A 156 12.52 11.54 -10.65
C SER A 156 13.99 11.93 -10.80
N THR A 157 14.78 11.90 -9.73
CA THR A 157 16.22 12.19 -9.80
C THR A 157 16.96 11.15 -10.66
N PRO A 158 18.05 11.52 -11.37
CA PRO A 158 18.81 10.57 -12.19
C PRO A 158 19.22 9.32 -11.42
N LYS A 159 19.76 9.49 -10.20
CA LYS A 159 20.17 8.39 -9.32
C LYS A 159 19.01 7.44 -9.00
N MET A 160 17.84 7.96 -8.63
CA MET A 160 16.69 7.11 -8.28
C MET A 160 16.07 6.44 -9.52
N LYS A 161 16.10 7.09 -10.69
CA LYS A 161 15.68 6.45 -11.94
C LYS A 161 16.55 5.24 -12.28
N GLU A 162 17.86 5.33 -12.05
CA GLU A 162 18.78 4.21 -12.25
C GLU A 162 18.49 3.08 -11.24
N ILE A 163 18.38 3.39 -9.95
CA ILE A 163 18.02 2.43 -8.90
C ILE A 163 16.69 1.74 -9.22
N ASN A 164 15.66 2.50 -9.57
CA ASN A 164 14.35 1.94 -9.90
C ASN A 164 14.40 1.05 -11.16
N ARG A 165 15.26 1.39 -12.14
CA ARG A 165 15.44 0.58 -13.34
C ARG A 165 16.14 -0.74 -13.04
N ALA A 166 17.14 -0.71 -12.16
CA ALA A 166 17.90 -1.89 -11.74
C ALA A 166 17.16 -2.77 -10.74
N SER A 167 16.14 -2.25 -10.08
CA SER A 167 15.38 -2.98 -9.06
C SER A 167 14.72 -4.24 -9.62
N GLN A 168 14.89 -5.36 -8.93
CA GLN A 168 14.24 -6.64 -9.22
C GLN A 168 12.95 -6.83 -8.39
N ALA A 169 12.64 -5.91 -7.49
CA ALA A 169 11.42 -5.97 -6.68
C ALA A 169 10.17 -6.05 -7.55
N THR A 170 9.31 -7.01 -7.27
CA THR A 170 8.05 -7.25 -7.98
C THR A 170 6.84 -6.78 -7.19
N ILE A 171 7.01 -6.60 -5.88
CA ILE A 171 6.02 -6.06 -4.95
C ILE A 171 6.58 -4.83 -4.22
N GLN A 172 5.72 -3.92 -3.82
CA GLN A 172 6.04 -2.85 -2.87
C GLN A 172 5.24 -3.06 -1.61
N TYR A 173 5.92 -3.04 -0.49
CA TYR A 173 5.27 -3.03 0.83
C TYR A 173 5.03 -1.59 1.30
N ALA A 174 4.00 -1.43 2.15
CA ALA A 174 3.64 -0.15 2.74
C ALA A 174 4.81 0.45 3.53
N ASP A 175 5.10 1.70 3.29
CA ASP A 175 5.95 2.51 4.16
C ASP A 175 5.13 3.19 5.27
N LEU A 176 5.79 3.93 6.16
CA LEU A 176 5.10 4.64 7.24
C LEU A 176 4.06 5.63 6.74
N SER A 177 4.31 6.28 5.61
CA SER A 177 3.37 7.26 5.03
C SER A 177 2.12 6.54 4.49
N ASP A 178 2.29 5.37 3.89
CA ASP A 178 1.18 4.51 3.46
C ASP A 178 0.33 4.05 4.65
N ILE A 179 0.98 3.68 5.76
CA ILE A 179 0.31 3.25 7.00
C ILE A 179 -0.50 4.40 7.60
N VAL A 180 0.10 5.58 7.75
CA VAL A 180 -0.57 6.80 8.22
C VAL A 180 -1.80 7.10 7.37
N LYS A 181 -1.67 7.01 6.05
CA LYS A 181 -2.76 7.20 5.10
C LYS A 181 -3.87 6.17 5.27
N MET A 182 -3.55 4.88 5.32
CA MET A 182 -4.52 3.80 5.48
C MET A 182 -5.26 3.87 6.81
N LEU A 183 -4.59 4.20 7.90
CA LEU A 183 -5.21 4.39 9.21
C LEU A 183 -6.05 5.67 9.29
N ASN A 184 -6.06 6.50 8.25
CA ASN A 184 -6.72 7.81 8.24
C ASN A 184 -6.30 8.69 9.43
N MET A 185 -5.05 8.64 9.79
CA MET A 185 -4.51 9.48 10.85
C MET A 185 -4.65 10.93 10.43
N GLN A 186 -5.55 11.64 11.11
CA GLN A 186 -5.80 13.06 10.94
C GLN A 186 -5.38 13.71 12.24
N GLY A 187 -4.12 14.10 12.34
CA GLY A 187 -3.67 14.89 13.48
C GLY A 187 -3.99 16.36 13.26
N GLY A 188 -4.38 17.08 14.30
CA GLY A 188 -4.29 18.54 14.32
C GLY A 188 -2.85 19.03 14.31
N GLY A 189 -1.88 18.13 14.13
CA GLY A 189 -0.44 18.36 14.06
C GLY A 189 0.11 18.29 12.63
N SER A 190 1.42 18.38 12.51
CA SER A 190 2.11 18.24 11.23
C SER A 190 2.06 16.78 10.71
N LEU A 191 2.36 16.58 9.42
CA LEU A 191 2.55 15.24 8.85
C LEU A 191 3.58 14.43 9.67
N MET A 192 4.61 15.09 10.20
CA MET A 192 5.63 14.46 11.02
C MET A 192 5.09 13.92 12.34
N ASP A 193 4.11 14.58 12.96
CA ASP A 193 3.49 14.08 14.18
C ASP A 193 2.75 12.76 13.90
N ASN A 194 2.02 12.69 12.79
CA ASN A 194 1.35 11.46 12.36
C ASN A 194 2.34 10.34 12.00
N VAL A 195 3.46 10.68 11.36
CA VAL A 195 4.54 9.72 11.05
C VAL A 195 5.17 9.21 12.34
N ASN A 196 5.46 10.08 13.30
CA ASN A 196 6.02 9.69 14.60
C ASN A 196 5.04 8.80 15.39
N GLU A 197 3.75 9.12 15.36
CA GLU A 197 2.71 8.27 15.96
C GLU A 197 2.68 6.90 15.30
N ALA A 198 2.61 6.82 13.97
CA ALA A 198 2.65 5.55 13.24
C ALA A 198 3.93 4.77 13.53
N GLN A 199 5.08 5.44 13.63
CA GLN A 199 6.34 4.82 13.98
C GLN A 199 6.30 4.20 15.38
N SER A 200 5.67 4.84 16.35
CA SER A 200 5.51 4.29 17.69
C SER A 200 4.63 3.02 17.72
N LEU A 201 3.66 2.95 16.81
CA LEU A 201 2.76 1.78 16.68
C LEU A 201 3.42 0.57 16.02
N VAL A 202 4.42 0.79 15.15
CA VAL A 202 5.10 -0.29 14.41
C VAL A 202 6.51 -0.57 14.91
N ALA A 203 7.06 0.25 15.81
CA ALA A 203 8.37 0.02 16.38
C ALA A 203 8.32 -1.16 17.34
N LEU A 204 9.18 -2.16 17.11
CA LEU A 204 9.40 -3.21 18.09
C LEU A 204 10.02 -2.61 19.36
N PRO A 205 9.57 -3.02 20.55
CA PRO A 205 10.24 -2.65 21.78
C PRO A 205 11.72 -3.01 21.69
N LYS A 206 12.60 -2.08 22.05
CA LYS A 206 14.06 -2.28 21.97
C LYS A 206 14.60 -3.38 22.88
N ASN A 207 13.74 -4.02 23.68
CA ASN A 207 14.08 -5.05 24.67
C ASN A 207 13.04 -6.18 24.60
N ILE A 208 13.22 -7.11 23.69
CA ILE A 208 12.70 -8.48 23.80
C ILE A 208 13.88 -9.43 23.62
#